data_d4c658687c762ae56e977c0c01f7de2d
#
_entry.id   d4c658687c762ae56e977c0c01f7de2d
#
_cell.length_a   1.000
_cell.length_b   1.000
_cell.length_c   1.000
_cell.angle_alpha   90.00
_cell.angle_beta   90.00
_cell.angle_gamma   90.00
#
_symmetry.space_group_name_H-M   'P 1'
#
loop_
_entity.id
_entity.type
_entity.pdbx_description
1 polymer ?
#
loop_
_entity_poly.entity_id
_entity_poly.type
_entity_poly.pdbx_seq_one_letter_code
_entity_poly.pdbx_strand_id
1 'polypeptide(L)'
;MLIYVIESFLFIFTVVYEHLSLPVAHDDIIRSQSEFKNFFEIIKYYWNYNGRITTDSLAEVLAHHRNVWVVVDCLAYFALIILILKIFEKFSPAFLGLTYLLVLIFPFHYWESAGYVSTTTNYLYSTVCFLGIIACTKNLENAGKNFLKCFLTMLCIGYITFSNQFIIGTVLFLLYLIVYQLWANKKTVKQILMYIWLELFAIFMFGVMWFSPGYQARMNGTDEMMYWLPQYQKWSLMKKIVEGYTTTVANIVYKDNSFLIILCIAVLLLGIYSQKNLIIKIISDVPALCMALLKIKGYSNFIIYYKYAGTKPDIKVNIDSLKSIVALTVPIIIFCAVIVSLFFLIIDTWTRYLVICLLIIGAISREMMGFTATIYASDFRTFTLFFFCIIITILCVVNELLKNKKENLAVTVEMVALICWLM
;
A
#
# COMPACT_ATOMS: atom_id res chain seq x y z
N MET A 1 19.01 14.79 20.05
CA MET A 1 19.98 13.84 19.46
C MET A 1 19.83 12.44 20.07
N LEU A 2 19.86 12.30 21.42
CA LEU A 2 19.74 10.98 22.08
C LEU A 2 18.45 10.22 21.70
N ILE A 3 17.30 10.90 21.64
CA ILE A 3 16.00 10.30 21.29
C ILE A 3 16.05 9.66 19.88
N TYR A 4 16.60 10.35 18.89
CA TYR A 4 16.74 9.76 17.54
C TYR A 4 17.59 8.49 17.49
N VAL A 5 18.66 8.47 18.29
CA VAL A 5 19.54 7.31 18.35
C VAL A 5 18.79 6.13 18.96
N ILE A 6 18.03 6.37 20.02
CA ILE A 6 17.24 5.33 20.71
C ILE A 6 16.13 4.80 19.79
N GLU A 7 15.34 5.68 19.15
CA GLU A 7 14.28 5.29 18.21
C GLU A 7 14.83 4.49 17.03
N SER A 8 15.93 4.97 16.44
CA SER A 8 16.58 4.26 15.32
C SER A 8 17.12 2.91 15.77
N PHE A 9 17.73 2.82 16.95
CA PHE A 9 18.22 1.56 17.49
C PHE A 9 17.08 0.57 17.74
N LEU A 10 15.98 1.01 18.35
CA LEU A 10 14.81 0.17 18.61
C LEU A 10 14.20 -0.33 17.29
N PHE A 11 14.06 0.55 16.31
CA PHE A 11 13.55 0.17 14.98
C PHE A 11 14.44 -0.90 14.34
N ILE A 12 15.75 -0.65 14.28
CA ILE A 12 16.73 -1.60 13.73
C ILE A 12 16.66 -2.93 14.46
N PHE A 13 16.69 -2.88 15.79
CA PHE A 13 16.65 -4.09 16.62
C PHE A 13 15.39 -4.90 16.35
N THR A 14 14.22 -4.26 16.33
CA THR A 14 12.94 -4.94 16.06
C THR A 14 12.95 -5.58 14.68
N VAL A 15 13.33 -4.83 13.64
CA VAL A 15 13.35 -5.36 12.26
C VAL A 15 14.29 -6.56 12.14
N VAL A 16 15.52 -6.47 12.67
CA VAL A 16 16.49 -7.55 12.60
C VAL A 16 16.06 -8.75 13.44
N TYR A 17 15.57 -8.53 14.65
CA TYR A 17 15.11 -9.59 15.54
C TYR A 17 13.97 -10.38 14.92
N GLU A 18 12.96 -9.71 14.39
CA GLU A 18 11.84 -10.33 13.70
C GLU A 18 12.34 -11.19 12.53
N HIS A 19 13.17 -10.65 11.63
CA HIS A 19 13.68 -11.40 10.47
C HIS A 19 14.50 -12.64 10.84
N LEU A 20 15.24 -12.60 11.95
CA LEU A 20 15.98 -13.76 12.41
C LEU A 20 15.08 -14.86 13.00
N SER A 21 13.90 -14.48 13.51
CA SER A 21 12.93 -15.40 14.13
C SER A 21 11.94 -16.02 13.13
N LEU A 22 11.76 -15.42 11.93
CA LEU A 22 10.76 -15.88 10.96
C LEU A 22 11.11 -17.29 10.43
N PRO A 23 10.13 -18.22 10.34
CA PRO A 23 10.36 -19.54 9.75
C PRO A 23 10.43 -19.50 8.22
N VAL A 24 10.90 -20.57 7.60
CA VAL A 24 10.66 -20.81 6.16
C VAL A 24 9.24 -21.37 6.03
N ALA A 25 8.41 -20.77 5.19
CA ALA A 25 6.99 -21.10 5.10
C ALA A 25 6.48 -21.14 3.65
N HIS A 26 5.47 -21.96 3.41
CA HIS A 26 4.69 -22.00 2.16
C HIS A 26 5.53 -22.09 0.88
N ASP A 27 5.37 -21.14 -0.04
CA ASP A 27 6.07 -21.12 -1.34
C ASP A 27 7.59 -21.04 -1.18
N ASP A 28 8.10 -20.48 -0.06
CA ASP A 28 9.54 -20.38 0.19
C ASP A 28 10.18 -21.75 0.39
N ILE A 29 9.45 -22.73 0.95
CA ILE A 29 9.91 -24.12 1.08
C ILE A 29 10.08 -24.73 -0.30
N ILE A 30 9.08 -24.55 -1.18
CA ILE A 30 9.10 -25.08 -2.55
C ILE A 30 10.24 -24.44 -3.34
N ARG A 31 10.40 -23.12 -3.24
CA ARG A 31 11.46 -22.37 -3.93
C ARG A 31 12.86 -22.79 -3.45
N SER A 32 13.04 -22.97 -2.14
CA SER A 32 14.35 -23.37 -1.59
C SER A 32 14.81 -24.77 -2.01
N GLN A 33 13.89 -25.58 -2.53
CA GLN A 33 14.15 -26.95 -3.00
C GLN A 33 14.21 -27.07 -4.53
N SER A 34 13.97 -25.98 -5.26
CA SER A 34 14.00 -25.99 -6.71
C SER A 34 15.43 -26.11 -7.24
N GLU A 35 15.60 -26.80 -8.38
CA GLU A 35 16.89 -27.04 -8.99
C GLU A 35 17.03 -26.35 -10.35
N PHE A 36 17.34 -25.04 -10.33
CA PHE A 36 17.67 -24.28 -11.53
C PHE A 36 19.18 -24.21 -11.72
N LYS A 37 19.67 -24.45 -12.94
CA LYS A 37 21.11 -24.43 -13.26
C LYS A 37 21.70 -23.03 -13.27
N ASN A 38 20.89 -22.02 -13.62
CA ASN A 38 21.34 -20.65 -13.72
C ASN A 38 20.16 -19.65 -13.70
N PHE A 39 20.48 -18.38 -13.52
CA PHE A 39 19.49 -17.31 -13.43
C PHE A 39 18.61 -17.15 -14.68
N PHE A 40 19.12 -17.46 -15.88
CA PHE A 40 18.33 -17.39 -17.11
C PHE A 40 17.25 -18.46 -17.18
N GLU A 41 17.50 -19.65 -16.62
CA GLU A 41 16.46 -20.68 -16.50
C GLU A 41 15.34 -20.22 -15.56
N ILE A 42 15.67 -19.57 -14.46
CA ILE A 42 14.67 -19.00 -13.53
C ILE A 42 13.80 -17.96 -14.27
N ILE A 43 14.42 -17.01 -14.98
CA ILE A 43 13.69 -15.99 -15.77
C ILE A 43 12.79 -16.66 -16.82
N LYS A 44 13.32 -17.64 -17.57
CA LYS A 44 12.56 -18.37 -18.60
C LYS A 44 11.39 -19.14 -17.99
N TYR A 45 11.60 -19.75 -16.83
CA TYR A 45 10.55 -20.46 -16.11
C TYR A 45 9.41 -19.49 -15.73
N TYR A 46 9.69 -18.39 -15.03
CA TYR A 46 8.65 -17.44 -14.60
C TYR A 46 8.01 -16.67 -15.75
N TRP A 47 8.74 -16.44 -16.86
CA TRP A 47 8.15 -15.89 -18.10
C TRP A 47 7.02 -16.77 -18.64
N ASN A 48 7.19 -18.10 -18.58
CA ASN A 48 6.21 -19.05 -19.07
C ASN A 48 5.20 -19.50 -18.02
N TYR A 49 5.53 -19.44 -16.73
CA TYR A 49 4.68 -19.94 -15.64
C TYR A 49 3.60 -18.92 -15.20
N ASN A 50 3.99 -17.68 -14.88
CA ASN A 50 3.07 -16.69 -14.35
C ASN A 50 3.32 -15.24 -14.82
N GLY A 51 4.33 -15.02 -15.63
CA GLY A 51 4.73 -13.71 -16.15
C GLY A 51 5.45 -12.79 -15.16
N ARG A 52 5.71 -13.21 -13.92
CA ARG A 52 6.32 -12.37 -12.85
C ARG A 52 7.84 -12.53 -12.81
N ILE A 53 8.51 -12.15 -13.89
CA ILE A 53 9.94 -12.43 -14.07
C ILE A 53 10.86 -11.71 -13.08
N THR A 54 10.55 -10.49 -12.63
CA THR A 54 11.44 -9.78 -11.69
C THR A 54 11.23 -10.23 -10.26
N THR A 55 9.99 -10.16 -9.78
CA THR A 55 9.68 -10.41 -8.38
C THR A 55 9.84 -11.88 -8.01
N ASP A 56 9.35 -12.80 -8.85
CA ASP A 56 9.41 -14.24 -8.55
C ASP A 56 10.80 -14.83 -8.83
N SER A 57 11.54 -14.33 -9.85
CA SER A 57 12.94 -14.75 -10.01
C SER A 57 13.83 -14.27 -8.88
N LEU A 58 13.59 -13.08 -8.35
CA LEU A 58 14.32 -12.60 -7.16
C LEU A 58 13.94 -13.43 -5.92
N ALA A 59 12.66 -13.75 -5.75
CA ALA A 59 12.19 -14.60 -4.66
C ALA A 59 12.86 -16.00 -4.71
N GLU A 60 13.01 -16.57 -5.91
CA GLU A 60 13.69 -17.84 -6.12
C GLU A 60 15.14 -17.81 -5.64
N VAL A 61 15.89 -16.79 -6.07
CA VAL A 61 17.30 -16.63 -5.66
C VAL A 61 17.42 -16.41 -4.15
N LEU A 62 16.57 -15.58 -3.58
CA LEU A 62 16.62 -15.25 -2.15
C LEU A 62 16.15 -16.39 -1.26
N ALA A 63 15.21 -17.24 -1.72
CA ALA A 63 14.78 -18.42 -0.98
C ALA A 63 15.89 -19.46 -0.80
N HIS A 64 16.79 -19.61 -1.81
CA HIS A 64 18.00 -20.43 -1.69
C HIS A 64 19.06 -19.82 -0.78
N HIS A 65 19.05 -18.50 -0.58
CA HIS A 65 20.04 -17.75 0.17
C HIS A 65 19.40 -16.93 1.29
N ARG A 66 18.78 -17.60 2.26
CA ARG A 66 18.01 -16.97 3.32
C ARG A 66 18.77 -15.85 4.06
N ASN A 67 20.04 -16.05 4.38
CA ASN A 67 20.85 -15.04 5.06
C ASN A 67 20.98 -13.76 4.22
N VAL A 68 21.06 -13.91 2.90
CA VAL A 68 21.07 -12.78 1.97
C VAL A 68 19.71 -12.09 1.96
N TRP A 69 18.61 -12.87 1.96
CA TRP A 69 17.27 -12.33 2.06
C TRP A 69 17.09 -11.48 3.32
N VAL A 70 17.49 -11.97 4.50
CA VAL A 70 17.41 -11.20 5.76
C VAL A 70 18.08 -9.84 5.63
N VAL A 71 19.29 -9.79 5.05
CA VAL A 71 20.01 -8.52 4.86
C VAL A 71 19.29 -7.60 3.88
N VAL A 72 18.86 -8.14 2.73
CA VAL A 72 18.17 -7.35 1.68
C VAL A 72 16.83 -6.83 2.20
N ASP A 73 16.10 -7.63 2.95
CA ASP A 73 14.80 -7.25 3.51
C ASP A 73 14.93 -6.17 4.59
N CYS A 74 15.92 -6.31 5.49
CA CYS A 74 16.26 -5.25 6.43
C CYS A 74 16.63 -3.94 5.70
N LEU A 75 17.43 -4.02 4.63
CA LEU A 75 17.76 -2.84 3.80
C LEU A 75 16.52 -2.24 3.14
N ALA A 76 15.53 -3.06 2.74
CA ALA A 76 14.26 -2.58 2.20
C ALA A 76 13.46 -1.78 3.24
N TYR A 77 13.41 -2.22 4.51
CA TYR A 77 12.81 -1.44 5.59
C TYR A 77 13.52 -0.10 5.83
N PHE A 78 14.86 -0.08 5.79
CA PHE A 78 15.60 1.20 5.86
C PHE A 78 15.31 2.10 4.66
N ALA A 79 15.25 1.52 3.46
CA ALA A 79 14.91 2.27 2.26
C ALA A 79 13.50 2.89 2.36
N LEU A 80 12.51 2.19 2.92
CA LEU A 80 11.19 2.76 3.19
C LEU A 80 11.27 4.03 4.03
N ILE A 81 11.99 3.97 5.17
CA ILE A 81 12.15 5.14 6.06
C ILE A 81 12.84 6.29 5.33
N ILE A 82 13.96 6.02 4.67
CA ILE A 82 14.72 7.05 3.94
C ILE A 82 13.87 7.70 2.84
N LEU A 83 13.11 6.91 2.08
CA LEU A 83 12.25 7.42 1.01
C LEU A 83 11.09 8.24 1.56
N ILE A 84 10.46 7.82 2.65
CA ILE A 84 9.42 8.60 3.34
C ILE A 84 9.99 9.94 3.79
N LEU A 85 11.12 9.95 4.51
CA LEU A 85 11.75 11.19 4.96
C LEU A 85 12.13 12.10 3.79
N LYS A 86 12.58 11.53 2.67
CA LYS A 86 12.90 12.28 1.45
C LYS A 86 11.67 12.88 0.78
N ILE A 87 10.53 12.17 0.78
CA ILE A 87 9.26 12.69 0.26
C ILE A 87 8.82 13.92 1.05
N PHE A 88 9.00 13.91 2.38
CA PHE A 88 8.58 15.00 3.25
C PHE A 88 9.64 16.08 3.48
N GLU A 89 10.91 15.81 3.18
CA GLU A 89 12.05 16.72 3.47
C GLU A 89 12.08 17.12 4.96
N LYS A 90 11.72 16.21 5.85
CA LYS A 90 11.62 16.44 7.29
C LYS A 90 12.39 15.41 8.10
N PHE A 91 13.10 15.91 9.14
CA PHE A 91 13.95 15.13 10.03
C PHE A 91 13.74 15.54 11.50
N SER A 92 12.49 15.80 11.92
CA SER A 92 12.22 16.03 13.36
C SER A 92 12.08 14.71 14.12
N PRO A 93 12.42 14.64 15.45
CA PRO A 93 12.29 13.41 16.24
C PRO A 93 10.88 12.81 16.17
N ALA A 94 9.88 13.61 16.49
CA ALA A 94 8.49 13.17 16.50
C ALA A 94 8.03 12.65 15.12
N PHE A 95 8.50 13.24 14.02
CA PHE A 95 8.17 12.77 12.70
C PHE A 95 8.87 11.44 12.37
N LEU A 96 10.12 11.29 12.81
CA LEU A 96 10.90 10.07 12.61
C LEU A 96 10.34 8.92 13.46
N GLY A 97 10.08 9.15 14.75
CA GLY A 97 9.48 8.17 15.66
C GLY A 97 8.12 7.68 15.15
N LEU A 98 7.24 8.60 14.75
CA LEU A 98 5.97 8.23 14.13
C LEU A 98 6.16 7.41 12.83
N THR A 99 7.15 7.75 12.00
CA THR A 99 7.43 6.99 10.78
C THR A 99 7.85 5.55 11.11
N TYR A 100 8.71 5.37 12.11
CA TYR A 100 9.11 4.05 12.58
C TYR A 100 7.91 3.25 13.10
N LEU A 101 7.09 3.84 13.96
CA LEU A 101 5.90 3.20 14.50
C LEU A 101 4.92 2.79 13.41
N LEU A 102 4.61 3.69 12.47
CA LEU A 102 3.67 3.38 11.38
C LEU A 102 4.17 2.25 10.48
N VAL A 103 5.48 2.15 10.24
CA VAL A 103 6.04 1.03 9.49
C VAL A 103 5.99 -0.27 10.29
N LEU A 104 6.22 -0.23 11.63
CA LEU A 104 6.15 -1.40 12.50
C LEU A 104 4.72 -1.85 12.83
N ILE A 105 3.72 -0.98 12.74
CA ILE A 105 2.30 -1.35 12.86
C ILE A 105 1.88 -2.31 11.75
N PHE A 106 2.55 -2.29 10.59
CA PHE A 106 2.35 -3.32 9.57
C PHE A 106 3.00 -4.62 10.04
N PRO A 107 2.21 -5.63 10.53
CA PRO A 107 2.78 -6.76 11.23
C PRO A 107 3.58 -7.67 10.30
N PHE A 108 4.70 -8.19 10.78
CA PHE A 108 5.55 -9.11 10.01
C PHE A 108 4.81 -10.37 9.57
N HIS A 109 3.85 -10.86 10.35
CA HIS A 109 3.07 -12.06 9.96
C HIS A 109 2.19 -11.85 8.72
N TYR A 110 1.94 -10.60 8.28
CA TYR A 110 1.25 -10.37 6.99
C TYR A 110 2.07 -10.81 5.78
N TRP A 111 3.37 -10.95 5.95
CA TRP A 111 4.24 -11.48 4.90
C TRP A 111 4.23 -13.01 4.81
N GLU A 112 3.63 -13.72 5.77
CA GLU A 112 3.63 -15.18 5.80
C GLU A 112 2.79 -15.83 4.70
N SER A 113 1.73 -15.18 4.26
CA SER A 113 0.63 -15.80 3.49
C SER A 113 1.02 -16.57 2.21
N ALA A 114 2.16 -16.29 1.58
CA ALA A 114 2.75 -17.10 0.50
C ALA A 114 4.22 -17.47 0.76
N GLY A 115 4.65 -17.32 2.01
CA GLY A 115 6.05 -17.35 2.40
C GLY A 115 6.63 -15.96 2.49
N TYR A 116 7.52 -15.74 3.43
CA TYR A 116 8.08 -14.43 3.73
C TYR A 116 8.89 -13.86 2.58
N VAL A 117 9.79 -14.66 1.99
CA VAL A 117 10.61 -14.24 0.83
C VAL A 117 9.73 -13.93 -0.36
N SER A 118 8.80 -14.83 -0.68
CA SER A 118 7.87 -14.68 -1.81
C SER A 118 6.98 -13.48 -1.67
N THR A 119 6.56 -13.14 -0.45
CA THR A 119 5.66 -12.01 -0.20
C THR A 119 6.42 -10.70 -0.15
N THR A 120 7.58 -10.62 0.53
CA THR A 120 8.34 -9.36 0.62
C THR A 120 8.88 -8.92 -0.73
N THR A 121 9.36 -9.83 -1.58
CA THR A 121 9.78 -9.50 -2.95
C THR A 121 8.62 -8.94 -3.78
N ASN A 122 7.43 -9.48 -3.65
CA ASN A 122 6.28 -9.04 -4.44
C ASN A 122 5.63 -7.76 -3.92
N TYR A 123 5.64 -7.50 -2.60
CA TYR A 123 4.89 -6.40 -2.00
C TYR A 123 5.77 -5.36 -1.30
N LEU A 124 6.69 -5.76 -0.42
CA LEU A 124 7.57 -4.82 0.29
C LEU A 124 8.51 -4.10 -0.68
N TYR A 125 9.23 -4.86 -1.54
CA TYR A 125 10.18 -4.25 -2.49
C TYR A 125 9.44 -3.43 -3.56
N SER A 126 8.25 -3.89 -3.97
CA SER A 126 7.39 -3.09 -4.84
C SER A 126 6.93 -1.78 -4.18
N THR A 127 6.69 -1.79 -2.87
CA THR A 127 6.40 -0.56 -2.10
C THR A 127 7.60 0.37 -2.06
N VAL A 128 8.80 -0.16 -1.80
CA VAL A 128 10.05 0.62 -1.84
C VAL A 128 10.21 1.28 -3.21
N CYS A 129 10.01 0.53 -4.29
CA CYS A 129 10.08 1.06 -5.66
C CYS A 129 9.02 2.14 -5.91
N PHE A 130 7.78 1.93 -5.47
CA PHE A 130 6.70 2.92 -5.63
C PHE A 130 7.01 4.22 -4.87
N LEU A 131 7.47 4.15 -3.62
CA LEU A 131 7.94 5.32 -2.87
C LEU A 131 9.17 5.96 -3.52
N GLY A 132 10.06 5.15 -4.11
CA GLY A 132 11.20 5.62 -4.90
C GLY A 132 10.77 6.45 -6.11
N ILE A 133 9.72 6.01 -6.82
CA ILE A 133 9.12 6.78 -7.92
C ILE A 133 8.59 8.12 -7.41
N ILE A 134 7.83 8.14 -6.31
CA ILE A 134 7.32 9.38 -5.71
C ILE A 134 8.47 10.32 -5.31
N ALA A 135 9.49 9.81 -4.63
CA ALA A 135 10.62 10.60 -4.16
C ALA A 135 11.49 11.14 -5.31
N CYS A 136 11.66 10.37 -6.39
CA CYS A 136 12.43 10.80 -7.55
C CYS A 136 11.68 11.80 -8.43
N THR A 137 10.35 11.68 -8.51
CA THR A 137 9.53 12.54 -9.39
C THR A 137 9.12 13.86 -8.76
N LYS A 138 9.14 13.98 -7.42
CA LYS A 138 8.70 15.18 -6.67
C LYS A 138 9.41 16.47 -7.12
N ASN A 139 10.71 16.45 -7.39
CA ASN A 139 11.53 17.63 -7.70
C ASN A 139 12.41 17.36 -8.93
N LEU A 140 11.81 17.23 -10.11
CA LEU A 140 12.52 17.01 -11.36
C LEU A 140 12.96 18.34 -12.05
N GLU A 141 13.15 19.42 -11.29
CA GLU A 141 13.38 20.76 -11.84
C GLU A 141 14.82 21.02 -12.31
N ASN A 142 15.81 20.26 -11.82
CA ASN A 142 17.24 20.50 -12.12
C ASN A 142 17.79 19.56 -13.21
N ALA A 143 18.16 20.09 -14.37
CA ALA A 143 18.53 19.35 -15.59
C ALA A 143 19.65 18.29 -15.41
N GLY A 144 20.70 18.54 -14.63
CA GLY A 144 21.82 17.59 -14.47
C GLY A 144 21.52 16.39 -13.57
N LYS A 145 20.68 16.57 -12.53
CA LYS A 145 20.26 15.50 -11.61
C LYS A 145 19.05 14.71 -12.12
N ASN A 146 18.40 15.18 -13.17
CA ASN A 146 17.17 14.59 -13.70
C ASN A 146 17.43 13.26 -14.40
N PHE A 147 18.58 13.09 -15.08
CA PHE A 147 18.90 11.82 -15.76
C PHE A 147 18.97 10.65 -14.77
N LEU A 148 19.71 10.81 -13.66
CA LEU A 148 19.81 9.77 -12.64
C LEU A 148 18.46 9.46 -12.01
N LYS A 149 17.66 10.49 -11.67
CA LYS A 149 16.32 10.30 -11.12
C LYS A 149 15.40 9.60 -12.11
N CYS A 150 15.44 9.97 -13.39
CA CYS A 150 14.67 9.32 -14.44
C CYS A 150 15.10 7.85 -14.60
N PHE A 151 16.38 7.56 -14.65
CA PHE A 151 16.91 6.21 -14.73
C PHE A 151 16.50 5.35 -13.52
N LEU A 152 16.64 5.87 -12.30
CA LEU A 152 16.19 5.18 -11.09
C LEU A 152 14.67 4.94 -11.10
N THR A 153 13.88 5.91 -11.58
CA THR A 153 12.43 5.75 -11.74
C THR A 153 12.12 4.62 -12.75
N MET A 154 12.82 4.55 -13.88
CA MET A 154 12.65 3.47 -14.85
C MET A 154 13.02 2.10 -14.27
N LEU A 155 14.10 2.01 -13.49
CA LEU A 155 14.45 0.76 -12.79
C LEU A 155 13.34 0.34 -11.81
N CYS A 156 12.81 1.29 -11.03
CA CYS A 156 11.68 1.01 -10.13
C CYS A 156 10.45 0.56 -10.91
N ILE A 157 10.09 1.22 -12.02
CA ILE A 157 8.98 0.81 -12.89
C ILE A 157 9.21 -0.60 -13.44
N GLY A 158 10.42 -0.89 -13.93
CA GLY A 158 10.79 -2.21 -14.44
C GLY A 158 10.62 -3.32 -13.38
N TYR A 159 10.95 -3.03 -12.13
CA TYR A 159 10.74 -3.99 -11.03
C TYR A 159 9.25 -4.21 -10.74
N ILE A 160 8.49 -3.13 -10.52
CA ILE A 160 7.08 -3.22 -10.06
C ILE A 160 6.11 -3.64 -11.17
N THR A 161 6.53 -3.61 -12.42
CA THR A 161 5.70 -3.98 -13.58
C THR A 161 5.01 -5.33 -13.39
N PHE A 162 5.69 -6.27 -12.77
CA PHE A 162 5.20 -7.64 -12.60
C PHE A 162 4.31 -7.82 -11.36
N SER A 163 3.92 -6.73 -10.71
CA SER A 163 2.90 -6.69 -9.67
C SER A 163 1.74 -5.79 -10.11
N ASN A 164 0.60 -6.40 -10.50
CA ASN A 164 -0.54 -5.70 -11.11
C ASN A 164 -1.02 -4.49 -10.31
N GLN A 165 -1.07 -4.59 -8.98
CA GLN A 165 -1.52 -3.50 -8.12
C GLN A 165 -0.59 -2.29 -8.20
N PHE A 166 0.72 -2.55 -8.18
CA PHE A 166 1.73 -1.49 -8.15
C PHE A 166 1.91 -0.84 -9.52
N ILE A 167 1.89 -1.59 -10.62
CA ILE A 167 2.01 -0.98 -11.96
C ILE A 167 0.83 -0.08 -12.28
N ILE A 168 -0.39 -0.51 -11.95
CA ILE A 168 -1.58 0.34 -12.14
C ILE A 168 -1.54 1.55 -11.20
N GLY A 169 -1.14 1.37 -9.94
CA GLY A 169 -0.90 2.50 -9.02
C GLY A 169 0.12 3.48 -9.58
N THR A 170 1.17 3.00 -10.24
CA THR A 170 2.20 3.85 -10.86
C THR A 170 1.68 4.60 -12.08
N VAL A 171 0.95 3.94 -12.98
CA VAL A 171 0.29 4.58 -14.13
C VAL A 171 -0.64 5.69 -13.65
N LEU A 172 -1.50 5.43 -12.68
CA LEU A 172 -2.39 6.45 -12.10
C LEU A 172 -1.61 7.60 -11.44
N PHE A 173 -0.50 7.31 -10.77
CA PHE A 173 0.33 8.33 -10.14
C PHE A 173 1.06 9.21 -11.18
N LEU A 174 1.63 8.63 -12.22
CA LEU A 174 2.30 9.39 -13.29
C LEU A 174 1.29 10.24 -14.08
N LEU A 175 0.10 9.70 -14.36
CA LEU A 175 -1.01 10.47 -14.94
C LEU A 175 -1.39 11.66 -14.04
N TYR A 176 -1.49 11.44 -12.72
CA TYR A 176 -1.69 12.54 -11.77
C TYR A 176 -0.61 13.61 -11.91
N LEU A 177 0.67 13.25 -12.02
CA LEU A 177 1.76 14.21 -12.19
C LEU A 177 1.59 15.05 -13.47
N ILE A 178 1.23 14.42 -14.57
CA ILE A 178 0.97 15.10 -15.86
C ILE A 178 -0.17 16.10 -15.71
N VAL A 179 -1.32 15.64 -15.18
CA VAL A 179 -2.51 16.47 -14.97
C VAL A 179 -2.22 17.63 -14.01
N TYR A 180 -1.53 17.35 -12.91
CA TYR A 180 -1.15 18.38 -11.92
C TYR A 180 -0.26 19.46 -12.54
N GLN A 181 0.74 19.10 -13.34
CA GLN A 181 1.63 20.07 -13.99
C GLN A 181 0.90 20.92 -15.02
N LEU A 182 -0.03 20.33 -15.78
CA LEU A 182 -0.86 21.05 -16.74
C LEU A 182 -1.78 22.07 -16.05
N TRP A 183 -2.39 21.66 -14.94
CA TRP A 183 -3.33 22.49 -14.18
C TRP A 183 -2.64 23.59 -13.37
N ALA A 184 -1.54 23.27 -12.69
CA ALA A 184 -0.86 24.23 -11.80
C ALA A 184 -0.09 25.34 -12.53
N ASN A 185 -0.10 25.35 -13.86
CA ASN A 185 0.61 26.33 -14.71
C ASN A 185 2.11 26.52 -14.38
N LYS A 186 2.72 25.60 -13.62
CA LYS A 186 4.13 25.62 -13.22
C LYS A 186 5.02 25.01 -14.31
N LYS A 187 4.79 25.36 -15.57
CA LYS A 187 5.28 24.65 -16.75
C LYS A 187 6.78 24.84 -16.99
N THR A 188 7.52 23.75 -16.90
CA THR A 188 8.57 23.52 -17.89
C THR A 188 8.07 22.38 -18.80
N VAL A 189 7.92 22.66 -20.11
CA VAL A 189 7.51 21.64 -21.12
C VAL A 189 8.37 20.37 -20.98
N LYS A 190 9.64 20.53 -20.62
CA LYS A 190 10.58 19.44 -20.37
C LYS A 190 10.15 18.47 -19.27
N GLN A 191 9.54 18.96 -18.18
CA GLN A 191 9.06 18.09 -17.09
C GLN A 191 7.84 17.29 -17.52
N ILE A 192 6.91 17.92 -18.22
CA ILE A 192 5.71 17.24 -18.75
C ILE A 192 6.12 16.13 -19.73
N LEU A 193 7.04 16.42 -20.66
CA LEU A 193 7.55 15.42 -21.59
C LEU A 193 8.24 14.26 -20.88
N MET A 194 8.94 14.52 -19.77
CA MET A 194 9.59 13.47 -18.99
C MET A 194 8.56 12.60 -18.26
N TYR A 195 7.49 13.17 -17.68
CA TYR A 195 6.41 12.37 -17.09
C TYR A 195 5.67 11.56 -18.15
N ILE A 196 5.41 12.12 -19.33
CA ILE A 196 4.83 11.39 -20.46
C ILE A 196 5.75 10.22 -20.87
N TRP A 197 7.06 10.45 -20.92
CA TRP A 197 8.01 9.38 -21.24
C TRP A 197 7.98 8.24 -20.20
N LEU A 198 7.97 8.57 -18.90
CA LEU A 198 7.86 7.58 -17.83
C LEU A 198 6.52 6.84 -17.88
N GLU A 199 5.44 7.53 -18.20
CA GLU A 199 4.11 6.94 -18.36
C GLU A 199 4.08 5.96 -19.55
N LEU A 200 4.60 6.37 -20.71
CA LEU A 200 4.72 5.49 -21.88
C LEU A 200 5.60 4.27 -21.57
N PHE A 201 6.69 4.45 -20.81
CA PHE A 201 7.53 3.35 -20.38
C PHE A 201 6.77 2.40 -19.43
N ALA A 202 6.00 2.91 -18.48
CA ALA A 202 5.19 2.10 -17.58
C ALA A 202 4.11 1.31 -18.34
N ILE A 203 3.43 1.94 -19.29
CA ILE A 203 2.44 1.28 -20.17
C ILE A 203 3.10 0.21 -21.05
N PHE A 204 4.27 0.51 -21.63
CA PHE A 204 5.04 -0.44 -22.41
C PHE A 204 5.42 -1.68 -21.58
N MET A 205 5.97 -1.47 -20.39
CA MET A 205 6.36 -2.54 -19.48
C MET A 205 5.14 -3.36 -19.02
N PHE A 206 4.01 -2.71 -18.74
CA PHE A 206 2.75 -3.41 -18.46
C PHE A 206 2.31 -4.27 -19.65
N GLY A 207 2.45 -3.76 -20.88
CA GLY A 207 2.22 -4.55 -22.10
C GLY A 207 3.13 -5.77 -22.19
N VAL A 208 4.42 -5.62 -21.88
CA VAL A 208 5.38 -6.76 -21.84
C VAL A 208 4.90 -7.85 -20.87
N MET A 209 4.49 -7.48 -19.66
CA MET A 209 3.91 -8.43 -18.71
C MET A 209 2.61 -9.05 -19.24
N TRP A 210 1.68 -8.21 -19.74
CA TRP A 210 0.38 -8.65 -20.19
C TRP A 210 0.46 -9.68 -21.30
N PHE A 211 1.37 -9.50 -22.27
CA PHE A 211 1.56 -10.43 -23.38
C PHE A 211 2.52 -11.59 -23.07
N SER A 212 3.04 -11.69 -21.86
CA SER A 212 3.86 -12.85 -21.50
C SER A 212 3.03 -14.14 -21.52
N PRO A 213 3.59 -15.26 -21.98
CA PRO A 213 2.87 -16.55 -22.04
C PRO A 213 2.33 -16.97 -20.68
N GLY A 214 3.13 -16.80 -19.62
CA GLY A 214 2.74 -17.18 -18.26
C GLY A 214 1.59 -16.33 -17.70
N TYR A 215 1.58 -15.01 -17.96
CA TYR A 215 0.48 -14.18 -17.55
C TYR A 215 -0.83 -14.54 -18.30
N GLN A 216 -0.73 -14.80 -19.61
CA GLN A 216 -1.86 -15.24 -20.41
C GLN A 216 -2.38 -16.61 -19.97
N ALA A 217 -1.48 -17.56 -19.68
CA ALA A 217 -1.84 -18.86 -19.13
C ALA A 217 -2.59 -18.73 -17.79
N ARG A 218 -2.11 -17.85 -16.90
CA ARG A 218 -2.75 -17.58 -15.62
C ARG A 218 -4.12 -16.92 -15.75
N MET A 219 -4.26 -15.96 -16.67
CA MET A 219 -5.55 -15.26 -16.89
C MET A 219 -6.61 -16.16 -17.50
N ASN A 220 -6.21 -17.07 -18.39
CA ASN A 220 -7.08 -18.01 -19.10
C ASN A 220 -7.19 -19.37 -18.40
N GLY A 221 -6.27 -19.66 -17.46
CA GLY A 221 -6.21 -20.95 -16.74
C GLY A 221 -7.41 -21.14 -15.83
N THR A 222 -8.01 -22.32 -15.94
CA THR A 222 -9.14 -22.72 -15.07
C THR A 222 -8.65 -23.32 -13.75
N ASP A 223 -7.45 -23.83 -13.68
CA ASP A 223 -6.96 -24.61 -12.54
C ASP A 223 -6.83 -23.79 -11.27
N GLU A 224 -6.23 -22.57 -11.34
CA GLU A 224 -6.16 -21.66 -10.19
C GLU A 224 -7.55 -21.19 -9.75
N MET A 225 -8.45 -20.92 -10.71
CA MET A 225 -9.84 -20.55 -10.42
C MET A 225 -10.62 -21.72 -9.77
N MET A 226 -10.48 -22.93 -10.31
CA MET A 226 -11.16 -24.10 -9.77
C MET A 226 -10.66 -24.47 -8.39
N TYR A 227 -9.37 -24.24 -8.12
CA TYR A 227 -8.78 -24.52 -6.81
C TYR A 227 -9.25 -23.49 -5.75
N TRP A 228 -9.12 -22.19 -6.02
CA TRP A 228 -9.36 -21.14 -5.03
C TRP A 228 -10.82 -20.72 -4.94
N LEU A 229 -11.53 -20.57 -6.08
CA LEU A 229 -12.88 -20.02 -6.13
C LEU A 229 -13.63 -20.52 -7.37
N PRO A 230 -14.14 -21.78 -7.35
CA PRO A 230 -14.78 -22.40 -8.52
C PRO A 230 -15.94 -21.60 -9.11
N GLN A 231 -16.69 -20.86 -8.27
CA GLN A 231 -17.82 -20.03 -8.70
C GLN A 231 -17.40 -18.72 -9.35
N TYR A 232 -16.11 -18.35 -9.33
CA TYR A 232 -15.62 -17.06 -9.86
C TYR A 232 -15.93 -16.84 -11.34
N GLN A 233 -15.91 -17.90 -12.14
CA GLN A 233 -16.25 -17.84 -13.56
C GLN A 233 -17.69 -17.36 -13.80
N LYS A 234 -18.60 -17.61 -12.86
CA LYS A 234 -20.02 -17.23 -12.93
C LYS A 234 -20.27 -15.81 -12.40
N TRP A 235 -19.26 -15.16 -11.87
CA TRP A 235 -19.42 -13.82 -11.31
C TRP A 235 -19.57 -12.77 -12.42
N SER A 236 -20.66 -12.00 -12.32
CA SER A 236 -20.84 -10.79 -13.12
C SER A 236 -19.80 -9.73 -12.76
N LEU A 237 -19.59 -8.75 -13.63
CA LEU A 237 -18.75 -7.59 -13.36
C LEU A 237 -19.15 -6.90 -12.05
N MET A 238 -20.44 -6.68 -11.83
CA MET A 238 -20.96 -6.07 -10.61
C MET A 238 -20.62 -6.90 -9.37
N LYS A 239 -20.73 -8.23 -9.44
CA LYS A 239 -20.37 -9.12 -8.33
C LYS A 239 -18.88 -8.99 -7.98
N LYS A 240 -18.00 -8.92 -8.98
CA LYS A 240 -16.56 -8.73 -8.78
C LYS A 240 -16.24 -7.39 -8.07
N ILE A 241 -16.90 -6.31 -8.48
CA ILE A 241 -16.75 -4.98 -7.84
C ILE A 241 -17.28 -5.05 -6.39
N VAL A 242 -18.46 -5.59 -6.17
CA VAL A 242 -19.05 -5.69 -4.82
C VAL A 242 -18.16 -6.52 -3.88
N GLU A 243 -17.60 -7.63 -4.37
CA GLU A 243 -16.71 -8.46 -3.53
C GLU A 243 -15.36 -7.80 -3.27
N GLY A 244 -14.78 -7.09 -4.27
CA GLY A 244 -13.60 -6.26 -4.07
C GLY A 244 -13.82 -5.25 -2.94
N TYR A 245 -14.92 -4.51 -3.01
CA TYR A 245 -15.32 -3.53 -2.00
C TYR A 245 -15.58 -4.18 -0.62
N THR A 246 -16.39 -5.22 -0.58
CA THR A 246 -16.78 -5.89 0.67
C THR A 246 -15.57 -6.46 1.41
N THR A 247 -14.66 -7.13 0.69
CA THR A 247 -13.41 -7.65 1.29
C THR A 247 -12.49 -6.55 1.76
N THR A 248 -12.45 -5.42 1.05
CA THR A 248 -11.67 -4.24 1.46
C THR A 248 -12.19 -3.65 2.76
N VAL A 249 -13.50 -3.41 2.84
CA VAL A 249 -14.15 -2.90 4.06
C VAL A 249 -13.98 -3.87 5.22
N ALA A 250 -14.18 -5.17 4.98
CA ALA A 250 -14.03 -6.21 5.99
C ALA A 250 -12.67 -6.17 6.68
N ASN A 251 -11.61 -5.98 5.91
CA ASN A 251 -10.26 -6.01 6.45
C ASN A 251 -9.83 -4.66 7.05
N ILE A 252 -10.06 -3.53 6.36
CA ILE A 252 -9.55 -2.22 6.81
C ILE A 252 -10.39 -1.61 7.93
N VAL A 253 -11.72 -1.84 7.91
CA VAL A 253 -12.62 -1.19 8.88
C VAL A 253 -12.90 -2.09 10.08
N TYR A 254 -13.04 -3.41 9.84
CA TYR A 254 -13.54 -4.32 10.87
C TYR A 254 -12.47 -5.24 11.46
N LYS A 255 -11.52 -5.74 10.67
CA LYS A 255 -10.49 -6.68 11.14
C LYS A 255 -9.25 -5.94 11.61
N ASP A 256 -8.52 -5.31 10.71
CA ASP A 256 -7.31 -4.55 11.01
C ASP A 256 -7.49 -3.08 10.66
N ASN A 257 -7.95 -2.34 11.63
CA ASN A 257 -8.34 -0.94 11.46
C ASN A 257 -7.36 0.07 12.09
N SER A 258 -6.22 -0.37 12.58
CA SER A 258 -5.23 0.49 13.25
C SER A 258 -4.86 1.71 12.41
N PHE A 259 -4.49 1.51 11.15
CA PHE A 259 -4.14 2.61 10.24
C PHE A 259 -5.32 3.56 9.99
N LEU A 260 -6.53 3.03 9.84
CA LEU A 260 -7.71 3.85 9.62
C LEU A 260 -8.09 4.66 10.87
N ILE A 261 -7.96 4.08 12.05
CA ILE A 261 -8.18 4.78 13.33
C ILE A 261 -7.19 5.92 13.49
N ILE A 262 -5.90 5.66 13.25
CA ILE A 262 -4.85 6.70 13.36
C ILE A 262 -5.13 7.83 12.35
N LEU A 263 -5.50 7.49 11.12
CA LEU A 263 -5.86 8.49 10.10
C LEU A 263 -7.06 9.33 10.52
N CYS A 264 -8.14 8.68 11.01
CA CYS A 264 -9.34 9.39 11.45
C CYS A 264 -9.04 10.34 12.63
N ILE A 265 -8.23 9.90 13.61
CA ILE A 265 -7.81 10.75 14.74
C ILE A 265 -6.91 11.90 14.27
N ALA A 266 -5.97 11.63 13.36
CA ALA A 266 -5.11 12.68 12.82
C ALA A 266 -5.91 13.76 12.08
N VAL A 267 -6.91 13.37 11.26
CA VAL A 267 -7.81 14.28 10.55
C VAL A 267 -8.69 15.08 11.53
N LEU A 268 -9.25 14.42 12.55
CA LEU A 268 -10.01 15.06 13.63
C LEU A 268 -9.19 16.16 14.31
N LEU A 269 -7.96 15.83 14.75
CA LEU A 269 -7.08 16.79 15.41
C LEU A 269 -6.74 17.98 14.50
N LEU A 270 -6.44 17.73 13.23
CA LEU A 270 -6.17 18.78 12.25
C LEU A 270 -7.40 19.68 12.04
N GLY A 271 -8.62 19.11 12.00
CA GLY A 271 -9.88 19.82 11.87
C GLY A 271 -10.18 20.74 13.05
N ILE A 272 -10.12 20.19 14.27
CA ILE A 272 -10.40 20.95 15.52
C ILE A 272 -9.53 22.21 15.61
N TYR A 273 -8.24 22.08 15.30
CA TYR A 273 -7.28 23.17 15.46
C TYR A 273 -7.08 24.03 14.21
N SER A 274 -7.80 23.71 13.12
CA SER A 274 -7.77 24.55 11.92
C SER A 274 -8.52 25.87 12.13
N GLN A 275 -8.11 26.90 11.36
CA GLN A 275 -8.81 28.20 11.31
C GLN A 275 -9.98 28.17 10.30
N LYS A 276 -10.43 26.97 9.89
CA LYS A 276 -11.52 26.81 8.92
C LYS A 276 -12.89 27.02 9.58
N ASN A 277 -13.91 27.19 8.74
CA ASN A 277 -15.28 27.35 9.20
C ASN A 277 -15.81 26.08 9.90
N LEU A 278 -16.92 26.24 10.64
CA LEU A 278 -17.52 25.16 11.44
C LEU A 278 -17.88 23.93 10.59
N ILE A 279 -18.33 24.13 9.36
CA ILE A 279 -18.74 23.03 8.47
C ILE A 279 -17.56 22.10 8.20
N ILE A 280 -16.37 22.65 7.88
CA ILE A 280 -15.17 21.84 7.61
C ILE A 280 -14.72 21.10 8.87
N LYS A 281 -14.82 21.72 10.05
CA LYS A 281 -14.53 21.06 11.33
C LYS A 281 -15.48 19.90 11.58
N ILE A 282 -16.78 20.09 11.41
CA ILE A 282 -17.77 19.00 11.53
C ILE A 282 -17.46 17.87 10.55
N ILE A 283 -17.13 18.17 9.28
CA ILE A 283 -16.78 17.13 8.30
C ILE A 283 -15.54 16.35 8.74
N SER A 284 -14.55 17.01 9.35
CA SER A 284 -13.34 16.36 9.84
C SER A 284 -13.56 15.48 11.08
N ASP A 285 -14.65 15.72 11.83
CA ASP A 285 -15.02 14.92 13.00
C ASP A 285 -15.76 13.63 12.58
N VAL A 286 -16.48 13.65 11.44
CA VAL A 286 -17.29 12.53 10.95
C VAL A 286 -16.51 11.21 10.89
N PRO A 287 -15.28 11.12 10.34
CA PRO A 287 -14.56 9.85 10.26
C PRO A 287 -14.34 9.19 11.62
N ALA A 288 -13.89 9.95 12.62
CA ALA A 288 -13.62 9.44 13.96
C ALA A 288 -14.93 9.03 14.66
N LEU A 289 -16.00 9.82 14.55
CA LEU A 289 -17.31 9.50 15.11
C LEU A 289 -17.90 8.22 14.47
N CYS A 290 -17.81 8.09 13.15
CA CYS A 290 -18.27 6.89 12.45
C CYS A 290 -17.48 5.64 12.89
N MET A 291 -16.17 5.73 13.00
CA MET A 291 -15.34 4.62 13.50
C MET A 291 -15.71 4.22 14.94
N ALA A 292 -15.91 5.20 15.82
CA ALA A 292 -16.34 4.94 17.20
C ALA A 292 -17.72 4.26 17.24
N LEU A 293 -18.68 4.71 16.45
CA LEU A 293 -20.02 4.11 16.36
C LEU A 293 -19.98 2.66 15.86
N LEU A 294 -19.15 2.36 14.84
CA LEU A 294 -18.98 1.01 14.32
C LEU A 294 -18.38 0.07 15.36
N LYS A 295 -17.45 0.55 16.18
CA LYS A 295 -16.82 -0.23 17.27
C LYS A 295 -17.81 -0.50 18.42
N ILE A 296 -18.53 0.51 18.90
CA ILE A 296 -19.47 0.39 20.02
C ILE A 296 -20.61 -0.56 19.69
N LYS A 297 -21.14 -0.51 18.50
CA LYS A 297 -22.31 -1.32 18.08
C LYS A 297 -21.99 -2.72 17.55
N GLY A 298 -20.72 -3.11 17.51
CA GLY A 298 -20.34 -4.47 17.12
C GLY A 298 -20.74 -4.87 15.71
N TYR A 299 -20.68 -3.93 14.76
CA TYR A 299 -21.02 -4.20 13.35
C TYR A 299 -20.06 -5.19 12.66
N SER A 300 -18.97 -5.59 13.32
CA SER A 300 -18.01 -6.59 12.82
C SER A 300 -18.64 -7.96 12.51
N ASN A 301 -19.77 -8.29 13.13
CA ASN A 301 -20.42 -9.58 12.96
C ASN A 301 -21.23 -9.73 11.66
N PHE A 302 -21.33 -8.67 10.86
CA PHE A 302 -22.08 -8.69 9.59
C PHE A 302 -21.28 -9.20 8.41
N ILE A 303 -19.96 -9.21 8.52
CA ILE A 303 -19.08 -9.70 7.49
C ILE A 303 -18.63 -11.08 7.91
N ILE A 304 -19.27 -12.11 7.36
CA ILE A 304 -18.92 -13.51 7.63
C ILE A 304 -17.57 -13.77 6.96
N TYR A 305 -16.57 -13.97 7.81
CA TYR A 305 -15.21 -14.30 7.38
C TYR A 305 -15.11 -15.75 6.95
N TYR A 306 -14.28 -15.97 5.97
CA TYR A 306 -13.90 -17.26 5.46
C TYR A 306 -13.21 -18.11 6.53
N LYS A 307 -13.63 -19.36 6.68
CA LYS A 307 -12.76 -20.39 7.23
C LYS A 307 -11.89 -20.93 6.08
N TYR A 308 -10.63 -20.64 6.14
CA TYR A 308 -9.62 -21.30 5.34
C TYR A 308 -9.39 -22.70 5.90
N ALA A 309 -9.57 -23.70 5.12
CA ALA A 309 -8.96 -25.02 5.16
C ALA A 309 -9.76 -25.95 4.23
N GLY A 310 -9.40 -26.03 2.95
CA GLY A 310 -9.87 -27.08 2.04
C GLY A 310 -11.37 -27.13 1.73
N THR A 311 -12.17 -26.17 2.23
CA THR A 311 -13.60 -26.10 2.01
C THR A 311 -13.94 -24.86 1.18
N LYS A 312 -14.82 -25.06 0.21
CA LYS A 312 -15.32 -24.02 -0.71
C LYS A 312 -15.77 -22.79 0.10
N PRO A 313 -15.23 -21.60 -0.19
CA PRO A 313 -15.63 -20.38 0.48
C PRO A 313 -17.10 -20.10 0.14
N ASP A 314 -17.97 -20.11 1.14
CA ASP A 314 -19.35 -19.71 0.99
C ASP A 314 -19.50 -18.29 1.57
N ILE A 315 -19.64 -17.31 0.65
CA ILE A 315 -19.78 -15.90 1.03
C ILE A 315 -21.25 -15.58 1.09
N LYS A 316 -21.74 -15.40 2.28
CA LYS A 316 -23.05 -14.79 2.50
C LYS A 316 -22.85 -13.39 3.08
N VAL A 317 -22.73 -12.38 2.21
CA VAL A 317 -23.05 -11.01 2.60
C VAL A 317 -24.58 -10.93 2.61
N ASN A 318 -25.17 -10.94 3.79
CA ASN A 318 -26.61 -10.72 3.91
C ASN A 318 -26.91 -9.23 3.70
N ILE A 319 -27.10 -8.84 2.43
CA ILE A 319 -27.39 -7.45 2.03
C ILE A 319 -28.83 -7.05 2.46
N ASP A 320 -29.67 -8.00 2.83
CA ASP A 320 -31.09 -7.77 3.09
C ASP A 320 -31.37 -7.15 4.48
N SER A 321 -30.36 -6.99 5.34
CA SER A 321 -30.54 -6.36 6.64
C SER A 321 -30.10 -4.90 6.62
N LEU A 322 -30.85 -4.02 7.30
CA LEU A 322 -30.49 -2.63 7.51
C LEU A 322 -29.06 -2.49 8.10
N LYS A 323 -28.66 -3.43 8.94
CA LYS A 323 -27.34 -3.47 9.56
C LYS A 323 -26.23 -3.68 8.52
N SER A 324 -26.43 -4.57 7.55
CA SER A 324 -25.47 -4.80 6.46
C SER A 324 -25.33 -3.58 5.56
N ILE A 325 -26.45 -2.91 5.26
CA ILE A 325 -26.43 -1.65 4.50
C ILE A 325 -25.61 -0.60 5.24
N VAL A 326 -25.84 -0.43 6.54
CA VAL A 326 -25.07 0.52 7.37
C VAL A 326 -23.60 0.12 7.41
N ALA A 327 -23.28 -1.16 7.62
CA ALA A 327 -21.91 -1.67 7.68
C ALA A 327 -21.12 -1.41 6.38
N LEU A 328 -21.80 -1.40 5.23
CA LEU A 328 -21.16 -1.14 3.93
C LEU A 328 -21.19 0.35 3.54
N THR A 329 -22.18 1.13 3.98
CA THR A 329 -22.32 2.54 3.60
C THR A 329 -21.44 3.46 4.44
N VAL A 330 -21.33 3.20 5.75
CA VAL A 330 -20.53 4.04 6.66
C VAL A 330 -19.06 4.14 6.25
N PRO A 331 -18.37 3.07 5.79
CA PRO A 331 -17.00 3.20 5.27
C PRO A 331 -16.86 4.14 4.08
N ILE A 332 -17.86 4.22 3.20
CA ILE A 332 -17.87 5.20 2.10
C ILE A 332 -17.94 6.63 2.66
N ILE A 333 -18.78 6.85 3.66
CA ILE A 333 -18.90 8.15 4.33
C ILE A 333 -17.57 8.53 4.98
N ILE A 334 -16.91 7.60 5.68
CA ILE A 334 -15.58 7.82 6.27
C ILE A 334 -14.58 8.24 5.20
N PHE A 335 -14.49 7.48 4.11
CA PHE A 335 -13.54 7.74 3.03
C PHE A 335 -13.78 9.09 2.35
N CYS A 336 -15.03 9.40 2.02
CA CYS A 336 -15.42 10.69 1.44
C CYS A 336 -15.13 11.86 2.40
N ALA A 337 -15.47 11.72 3.68
CA ALA A 337 -15.22 12.76 4.67
C ALA A 337 -13.73 12.99 4.90
N VAL A 338 -12.89 11.93 4.90
CA VAL A 338 -11.43 12.06 4.93
C VAL A 338 -10.93 12.85 3.72
N ILE A 339 -11.33 12.48 2.50
CA ILE A 339 -10.91 13.19 1.28
C ILE A 339 -11.30 14.67 1.32
N VAL A 340 -12.54 14.97 1.66
CA VAL A 340 -13.03 16.36 1.75
C VAL A 340 -12.27 17.13 2.83
N SER A 341 -12.03 16.54 3.99
CA SER A 341 -11.25 17.16 5.06
C SER A 341 -9.82 17.47 4.60
N LEU A 342 -9.12 16.52 4.00
CA LEU A 342 -7.76 16.71 3.48
C LEU A 342 -7.72 17.82 2.42
N PHE A 343 -8.73 17.87 1.55
CA PHE A 343 -8.82 18.90 0.51
C PHE A 343 -8.87 20.31 1.09
N PHE A 344 -9.59 20.53 2.18
CA PHE A 344 -9.74 21.87 2.79
C PHE A 344 -8.71 22.19 3.87
N LEU A 345 -8.17 21.17 4.57
CA LEU A 345 -7.27 21.36 5.71
C LEU A 345 -5.80 21.44 5.33
N ILE A 346 -5.36 20.73 4.28
CA ILE A 346 -3.96 20.80 3.82
C ILE A 346 -3.76 22.07 2.99
N ILE A 347 -2.83 22.91 3.43
CA ILE A 347 -2.58 24.22 2.81
C ILE A 347 -1.75 24.06 1.53
N ASP A 348 -0.67 23.27 1.59
CA ASP A 348 0.19 23.06 0.44
C ASP A 348 -0.53 22.29 -0.68
N THR A 349 -0.65 22.92 -1.83
CA THR A 349 -1.42 22.41 -2.98
C THR A 349 -0.87 21.08 -3.50
N TRP A 350 0.46 20.94 -3.58
CA TRP A 350 1.08 19.69 -4.02
C TRP A 350 0.76 18.54 -3.06
N THR A 351 1.01 18.73 -1.77
CA THR A 351 0.75 17.73 -0.73
C THR A 351 -0.74 17.37 -0.68
N ARG A 352 -1.64 18.34 -0.81
CA ARG A 352 -3.09 18.14 -0.83
C ARG A 352 -3.52 17.15 -1.90
N TYR A 353 -3.16 17.42 -3.14
CA TYR A 353 -3.57 16.56 -4.25
C TYR A 353 -2.81 15.24 -4.28
N LEU A 354 -1.55 15.22 -3.81
CA LEU A 354 -0.78 14.00 -3.67
C LEU A 354 -1.48 13.00 -2.74
N VAL A 355 -1.87 13.42 -1.54
CA VAL A 355 -2.49 12.49 -0.57
C VAL A 355 -3.86 12.00 -1.03
N ILE A 356 -4.65 12.87 -1.66
CA ILE A 356 -5.94 12.46 -2.24
C ILE A 356 -5.71 11.42 -3.35
N CYS A 357 -4.76 11.68 -4.25
CA CYS A 357 -4.38 10.76 -5.31
C CYS A 357 -3.91 9.40 -4.74
N LEU A 358 -3.04 9.41 -3.72
CA LEU A 358 -2.55 8.20 -3.09
C LEU A 358 -3.67 7.39 -2.41
N LEU A 359 -4.60 8.01 -1.71
CA LEU A 359 -5.74 7.31 -1.12
C LEU A 359 -6.62 6.66 -2.20
N ILE A 360 -6.86 7.36 -3.31
CA ILE A 360 -7.62 6.82 -4.45
C ILE A 360 -6.86 5.65 -5.10
N ILE A 361 -5.55 5.79 -5.32
CA ILE A 361 -4.69 4.72 -5.85
C ILE A 361 -4.73 3.49 -4.95
N GLY A 362 -4.57 3.68 -3.64
CA GLY A 362 -4.64 2.60 -2.66
C GLY A 362 -5.98 1.87 -2.71
N ALA A 363 -7.09 2.61 -2.71
CA ALA A 363 -8.43 2.03 -2.81
C ALA A 363 -8.64 1.27 -4.13
N ILE A 364 -8.30 1.84 -5.28
CA ILE A 364 -8.40 1.19 -6.59
C ILE A 364 -7.54 -0.07 -6.63
N SER A 365 -6.29 -0.01 -6.14
CA SER A 365 -5.37 -1.14 -6.15
C SER A 365 -5.94 -2.35 -5.40
N ARG A 366 -6.65 -2.10 -4.29
CA ARG A 366 -7.30 -3.17 -3.53
C ARG A 366 -8.59 -3.63 -4.18
N GLU A 367 -9.39 -2.73 -4.72
CA GLU A 367 -10.63 -3.03 -5.44
C GLU A 367 -10.38 -3.97 -6.63
N MET A 368 -9.24 -3.83 -7.30
CA MET A 368 -8.83 -4.70 -8.38
C MET A 368 -8.70 -6.18 -7.99
N MET A 369 -8.54 -6.50 -6.71
CA MET A 369 -8.51 -7.90 -6.26
C MET A 369 -9.85 -8.60 -6.48
N GLY A 370 -10.96 -7.88 -6.61
CA GLY A 370 -12.23 -8.43 -7.06
C GLY A 370 -12.19 -9.07 -8.45
N PHE A 371 -11.19 -8.71 -9.26
CA PHE A 371 -10.95 -9.27 -10.60
C PHE A 371 -9.99 -10.45 -10.61
N THR A 372 -9.74 -11.06 -9.45
CA THR A 372 -8.89 -12.27 -9.32
C THR A 372 -9.63 -13.34 -8.53
N ALA A 373 -9.46 -14.61 -8.91
CA ALA A 373 -10.03 -15.73 -8.17
C ALA A 373 -9.37 -15.92 -6.79
N THR A 374 -8.22 -15.31 -6.57
CA THR A 374 -7.47 -15.37 -5.30
C THR A 374 -7.83 -14.26 -4.32
N ILE A 375 -8.90 -13.52 -4.55
CA ILE A 375 -9.34 -12.37 -3.73
C ILE A 375 -9.35 -12.67 -2.23
N TYR A 376 -9.71 -13.89 -1.85
CA TYR A 376 -9.78 -14.32 -0.45
C TYR A 376 -8.48 -15.01 0.01
N ALA A 377 -7.81 -15.71 -0.90
CA ALA A 377 -6.57 -16.44 -0.64
C ALA A 377 -5.37 -15.51 -0.42
N SER A 378 -5.42 -14.32 -0.99
CA SER A 378 -4.27 -13.41 -1.00
C SER A 378 -4.08 -12.62 0.29
N ASP A 379 -5.06 -12.65 1.18
CA ASP A 379 -5.07 -12.05 2.52
C ASP A 379 -4.47 -10.62 2.60
N PHE A 380 -3.89 -10.23 3.74
CA PHE A 380 -3.41 -8.87 4.04
C PHE A 380 -2.28 -8.38 3.14
N ARG A 381 -1.45 -9.28 2.57
CA ARG A 381 -0.37 -8.87 1.65
C ARG A 381 -0.86 -7.97 0.50
N THR A 382 -2.09 -8.17 0.03
CA THR A 382 -2.67 -7.37 -1.06
C THR A 382 -3.13 -5.98 -0.64
N PHE A 383 -3.13 -5.69 0.65
CA PHE A 383 -3.43 -4.37 1.20
C PHE A 383 -2.19 -3.47 1.32
N THR A 384 -1.00 -4.00 1.11
CA THR A 384 0.27 -3.30 1.34
C THR A 384 0.30 -1.92 0.70
N LEU A 385 0.00 -1.81 -0.59
CA LEU A 385 -0.01 -0.51 -1.28
C LEU A 385 -1.02 0.46 -0.63
N PHE A 386 -2.21 -0.02 -0.26
CA PHE A 386 -3.22 0.83 0.38
C PHE A 386 -2.78 1.29 1.77
N PHE A 387 -2.24 0.41 2.60
CA PHE A 387 -1.73 0.79 3.91
C PHE A 387 -0.60 1.82 3.81
N PHE A 388 0.33 1.66 2.88
CA PHE A 388 1.38 2.66 2.68
C PHE A 388 0.84 3.99 2.15
N CYS A 389 -0.21 4.00 1.33
CA CYS A 389 -0.90 5.23 0.97
C CYS A 389 -1.54 5.91 2.18
N ILE A 390 -2.13 5.15 3.12
CA ILE A 390 -2.67 5.67 4.38
C ILE A 390 -1.53 6.19 5.27
N ILE A 391 -0.42 5.47 5.41
CA ILE A 391 0.76 5.91 6.18
C ILE A 391 1.27 7.26 5.68
N ILE A 392 1.48 7.41 4.37
CA ILE A 392 1.89 8.68 3.77
C ILE A 392 0.87 9.79 4.07
N THR A 393 -0.42 9.47 4.03
CA THR A 393 -1.47 10.45 4.34
C THR A 393 -1.44 10.88 5.82
N ILE A 394 -1.29 9.95 6.76
CA ILE A 394 -1.10 10.26 8.20
C ILE A 394 0.09 11.19 8.39
N LEU A 395 1.23 10.86 7.79
CA LEU A 395 2.44 11.65 7.88
C LEU A 395 2.28 13.05 7.25
N CYS A 396 1.49 13.18 6.17
CA CYS A 396 1.14 14.48 5.62
C CYS A 396 0.32 15.33 6.60
N VAL A 397 -0.68 14.73 7.25
CA VAL A 397 -1.51 15.41 8.25
C VAL A 397 -0.65 15.86 9.43
N VAL A 398 0.21 14.98 9.96
CA VAL A 398 1.12 15.33 11.06
C VAL A 398 2.12 16.39 10.66
N ASN A 399 2.65 16.34 9.43
CA ASN A 399 3.50 17.40 8.91
C ASN A 399 2.81 18.75 8.87
N GLU A 400 1.51 18.78 8.54
CA GLU A 400 0.71 20.01 8.56
C GLU A 400 0.48 20.53 9.99
N LEU A 401 0.23 19.63 10.97
CA LEU A 401 0.17 19.98 12.39
C LEU A 401 1.48 20.59 12.89
N LEU A 402 2.62 20.01 12.54
CA LEU A 402 3.96 20.50 12.91
C LEU A 402 4.27 21.86 12.28
N LYS A 403 3.88 22.10 11.03
CA LYS A 403 4.00 23.43 10.39
C LYS A 403 3.22 24.50 11.13
N ASN A 404 2.06 24.16 11.68
CA ASN A 404 1.21 25.04 12.47
C ASN A 404 1.64 25.15 13.95
N LYS A 405 2.85 24.70 14.31
CA LYS A 405 3.40 24.70 15.68
C LYS A 405 2.53 23.95 16.69
N LYS A 406 1.87 22.87 16.26
CA LYS A 406 1.00 22.02 17.09
C LYS A 406 1.73 20.70 17.44
N GLU A 407 2.94 20.81 18.00
CA GLU A 407 3.78 19.66 18.34
C GLU A 407 3.10 18.69 19.30
N ASN A 408 2.38 19.19 20.31
CA ASN A 408 1.63 18.34 21.24
C ASN A 408 0.60 17.43 20.54
N LEU A 409 0.00 17.91 19.45
CA LEU A 409 -0.98 17.11 18.69
C LEU A 409 -0.30 16.06 17.82
N ALA A 410 0.87 16.38 17.27
CA ALA A 410 1.69 15.40 16.57
C ALA A 410 2.10 14.26 17.53
N VAL A 411 2.52 14.60 18.75
CA VAL A 411 2.79 13.62 19.82
C VAL A 411 1.54 12.80 20.18
N THR A 412 0.35 13.42 20.19
CA THR A 412 -0.90 12.66 20.42
C THR A 412 -1.12 11.60 19.35
N VAL A 413 -0.89 11.91 18.07
CA VAL A 413 -0.99 10.93 16.97
C VAL A 413 0.06 9.82 17.13
N GLU A 414 1.27 10.17 17.54
CA GLU A 414 2.34 9.22 17.82
C GLU A 414 1.98 8.27 18.99
N MET A 415 1.39 8.80 20.07
CA MET A 415 0.91 7.99 21.18
C MET A 415 -0.22 7.04 20.78
N VAL A 416 -1.14 7.46 19.93
CA VAL A 416 -2.18 6.59 19.37
C VAL A 416 -1.56 5.49 18.51
N ALA A 417 -0.56 5.82 17.70
CA ALA A 417 0.16 4.84 16.90
C ALA A 417 0.90 3.83 17.79
N LEU A 418 1.53 4.28 18.88
CA LEU A 418 2.18 3.40 19.83
C LEU A 418 1.18 2.44 20.50
N ILE A 419 0.01 2.93 20.91
CA ILE A 419 -1.05 2.08 21.49
C ILE A 419 -1.50 1.04 20.46
N CYS A 420 -1.72 1.44 19.21
CA CYS A 420 -2.10 0.51 18.14
C CYS A 420 -1.01 -0.54 17.84
N TRP A 421 0.26 -0.21 18.02
CA TRP A 421 1.36 -1.17 17.82
C TRP A 421 1.47 -2.17 18.99
N LEU A 422 1.15 -1.75 20.21
CA LEU A 422 1.22 -2.62 21.40
C LEU A 422 -0.01 -3.55 21.56
N MET A 423 -1.11 -3.29 20.88
CA MET A 423 -2.33 -4.11 20.88
C MET A 423 -2.25 -5.26 19.89
#